data_5f8c6e5007dd3a6afa44c1c50841ff1b
#
_entry.id   5f8c6e5007dd3a6afa44c1c50841ff1b
#
_cell.length_a   1.000
_cell.length_b   1.000
_cell.length_c   1.000
_cell.angle_alpha   90.00
_cell.angle_beta   90.00
_cell.angle_gamma   90.00
#
_symmetry.space_group_name_H-M   'P 1'
#
loop_
_entity.id
_entity.type
_entity.pdbx_description
1 polymer ?
#
loop_
_entity_poly.entity_id
_entity_poly.type
_entity_poly.pdbx_seq_one_letter_code
_entity_poly.pdbx_strand_id
1 'polypeptide(L)'
;MFDNIKNSEVLSSFLYSDVIPFEDWIKTDFDRVISGESEYEEVNGNVCSAEIGPITTKIYDNLIEDDEEYYNTCCEVDTKELRQLIDEWCDKVREFKKEHHN
;
A
#
# COMPACT_ATOMS: atom_id res chain seq x y z
N MET A 1 -6.04 2.12 -14.04
CA MET A 1 -5.32 2.87 -13.02
C MET A 1 -3.89 2.35 -12.79
N PHE A 2 -3.69 1.04 -12.84
CA PHE A 2 -2.38 0.43 -12.54
C PHE A 2 -1.73 -0.25 -13.74
N ASP A 3 -2.09 0.16 -14.95
CA ASP A 3 -1.67 -0.53 -16.18
C ASP A 3 -0.16 -0.51 -16.41
N ASN A 4 0.52 0.52 -15.90
CA ASN A 4 1.97 0.68 -16.09
C ASN A 4 2.79 0.16 -14.91
N ILE A 5 2.15 -0.41 -13.89
CA ILE A 5 2.82 -0.89 -12.69
C ILE A 5 2.92 -2.40 -12.73
N LYS A 6 4.17 -2.90 -12.68
CA LYS A 6 4.42 -4.34 -12.63
C LYS A 6 3.83 -4.93 -11.34
N ASN A 7 3.15 -6.07 -11.46
CA ASN A 7 2.53 -6.78 -10.33
C ASN A 7 1.47 -5.93 -9.60
N SER A 8 0.69 -5.18 -10.37
CA SER A 8 -0.32 -4.29 -9.82
C SER A 8 -1.41 -5.01 -9.01
N GLU A 9 -1.60 -6.31 -9.21
CA GLU A 9 -2.52 -7.11 -8.40
C GLU A 9 -2.15 -7.06 -6.92
N VAL A 10 -0.85 -7.05 -6.61
CA VAL A 10 -0.37 -6.96 -5.24
C VAL A 10 -0.74 -5.61 -4.64
N LEU A 11 -0.59 -4.54 -5.42
CA LEU A 11 -0.99 -3.20 -4.98
C LEU A 11 -2.49 -3.13 -4.72
N SER A 12 -3.30 -3.70 -5.60
CA SER A 12 -4.75 -3.75 -5.42
C SER A 12 -5.12 -4.50 -4.14
N SER A 13 -4.50 -5.64 -3.89
CA SER A 13 -4.73 -6.42 -2.66
C SER A 13 -4.38 -5.61 -1.42
N PHE A 14 -3.26 -4.90 -1.46
CA PHE A 14 -2.84 -4.04 -0.35
C PHE A 14 -3.88 -2.96 -0.06
N LEU A 15 -4.36 -2.28 -1.09
CA LEU A 15 -5.36 -1.22 -0.94
C LEU A 15 -6.67 -1.74 -0.36
N TYR A 16 -7.16 -2.88 -0.85
CA TYR A 16 -8.42 -3.44 -0.39
C TYR A 16 -8.35 -4.11 0.98
N SER A 17 -7.28 -4.86 1.21
CA SER A 17 -7.21 -5.74 2.38
C SER A 17 -6.54 -5.10 3.58
N ASP A 18 -5.62 -4.18 3.37
CA ASP A 18 -4.79 -3.63 4.44
C ASP A 18 -4.97 -2.14 4.66
N VAL A 19 -5.06 -1.35 3.59
CA VAL A 19 -5.20 0.11 3.72
C VAL A 19 -6.55 0.49 4.32
N ILE A 20 -7.63 -0.12 3.87
CA ILE A 20 -8.97 0.24 4.37
C ILE A 20 -9.08 0.04 5.88
N PRO A 21 -8.76 -1.15 6.45
CA PRO A 21 -8.89 -1.34 7.90
C PRO A 21 -7.84 -0.63 8.74
N PHE A 22 -6.68 -0.32 8.18
CA PHE A 22 -5.55 0.26 8.93
C PHE A 22 -5.12 1.63 8.39
N GLU A 23 -6.06 2.36 7.82
CA GLU A 23 -5.79 3.62 7.13
C GLU A 23 -4.89 4.58 7.93
N ASP A 24 -5.25 4.89 9.17
CA ASP A 24 -4.53 5.87 9.97
C ASP A 24 -3.11 5.42 10.30
N TRP A 25 -2.95 4.15 10.62
CA TRP A 25 -1.65 3.56 10.92
C TRP A 25 -0.74 3.61 9.68
N ILE A 26 -1.25 3.16 8.54
CA ILE A 26 -0.47 3.11 7.30
C ILE A 26 -0.08 4.52 6.85
N LYS A 27 -1.02 5.47 6.88
CA LYS A 27 -0.74 6.85 6.50
C LYS A 27 0.34 7.46 7.41
N THR A 28 0.28 7.19 8.70
CA THR A 28 1.26 7.69 9.67
C THR A 28 2.66 7.18 9.34
N ASP A 29 2.79 5.90 9.04
CA ASP A 29 4.10 5.32 8.71
C ASP A 29 4.68 5.90 7.42
N PHE A 30 3.85 6.09 6.39
CA PHE A 30 4.27 6.77 5.16
C PHE A 30 4.74 8.20 5.45
N ASP A 31 3.98 8.94 6.25
CA ASP A 31 4.29 10.34 6.55
C ASP A 31 5.59 10.48 7.33
N ARG A 32 5.90 9.55 8.21
CA ARG A 32 7.16 9.54 8.95
C ARG A 32 8.36 9.42 8.04
N VAL A 33 8.25 8.54 7.03
CA VAL A 33 9.35 8.33 6.08
C VAL A 33 9.46 9.53 5.14
N ILE A 34 8.34 10.02 4.63
CA ILE A 34 8.33 11.15 3.69
C ILE A 34 8.86 12.42 4.34
N SER A 35 8.53 12.66 5.60
CA SER A 35 8.98 13.86 6.33
C SER A 35 10.44 13.78 6.80
N GLY A 36 11.05 12.60 6.71
CA GLY A 36 12.40 12.38 7.19
C GLY A 36 12.51 12.05 8.68
N GLU A 37 11.38 11.92 9.37
CA GLU A 37 11.35 11.51 10.77
C GLU A 37 11.88 10.09 10.93
N SER A 38 11.63 9.23 9.94
CA SER A 38 12.13 7.87 9.90
C SER A 38 12.77 7.60 8.53
N GLU A 39 13.84 6.81 8.50
CA GLU A 39 14.49 6.43 7.26
C GLU A 39 13.80 5.27 6.58
N TYR A 40 13.01 4.49 7.32
CA TYR A 40 12.40 3.27 6.83
C TYR A 40 11.31 2.84 7.81
N GLU A 41 10.19 2.38 7.30
CA GLU A 41 9.13 1.77 8.09
C GLU A 41 8.64 0.51 7.41
N GLU A 42 8.21 -0.46 8.20
CA GLU A 42 7.66 -1.70 7.69
C GLU A 42 6.24 -1.88 8.22
N VAL A 43 5.32 -2.19 7.31
CA VAL A 43 3.93 -2.47 7.67
C VAL A 43 3.64 -3.94 7.36
N ASN A 44 3.18 -4.67 8.36
CA ASN A 44 2.74 -6.06 8.18
C ASN A 44 1.23 -6.11 8.39
N GLY A 45 0.50 -6.16 7.27
CA GLY A 45 -0.95 -6.19 7.28
C GLY A 45 -1.52 -7.60 7.28
N ASN A 46 -2.80 -7.71 6.95
CA ASN A 46 -3.50 -9.01 6.91
C ASN A 46 -3.08 -9.87 5.73
N VAL A 47 -2.93 -9.25 4.56
CA VAL A 47 -2.66 -9.96 3.30
C VAL A 47 -1.31 -9.58 2.73
N CYS A 48 -0.89 -8.33 2.91
CA CYS A 48 0.33 -7.80 2.32
C CYS A 48 1.25 -7.20 3.36
N SER A 49 2.53 -7.11 3.01
CA SER A 49 3.53 -6.36 3.77
C SER A 49 4.08 -5.25 2.89
N ALA A 50 4.45 -4.13 3.50
CA ALA A 50 5.03 -3.01 2.78
C ALA A 50 6.35 -2.59 3.43
N GLU A 51 7.37 -2.42 2.60
CA GLU A 51 8.66 -1.86 3.02
C GLU A 51 8.70 -0.43 2.49
N ILE A 52 8.54 0.55 3.36
CA ILE A 52 8.42 1.96 3.00
C ILE A 52 9.78 2.63 3.09
N GLY A 53 10.36 2.95 1.95
CA GLY A 53 11.60 3.71 1.87
C GLY A 53 11.32 5.16 1.46
N PRO A 54 12.31 6.05 1.58
CA PRO A 54 12.11 7.47 1.26
C PRO A 54 11.86 7.76 -0.22
N ILE A 55 12.28 6.85 -1.10
CA ILE A 55 12.11 7.01 -2.54
C ILE A 55 11.07 6.04 -3.08
N THR A 56 11.23 4.75 -2.77
CA THR A 56 10.33 3.71 -3.26
C THR A 56 9.79 2.86 -2.11
N THR A 57 8.62 2.29 -2.34
CA THR A 57 7.96 1.35 -1.43
C THR A 57 7.75 0.04 -2.14
N LYS A 58 8.08 -1.07 -1.50
CA LYS A 58 7.87 -2.40 -2.04
C LYS A 58 6.73 -3.08 -1.27
N ILE A 59 5.80 -3.66 -2.02
CA ILE A 59 4.63 -4.34 -1.45
C ILE A 59 4.71 -5.81 -1.81
N TYR A 60 4.56 -6.68 -0.81
CA TYR A 60 4.66 -8.12 -0.95
C TYR A 60 3.33 -8.78 -0.62
N ASP A 61 3.01 -9.85 -1.33
CA ASP A 61 1.82 -10.66 -1.08
C ASP A 61 2.20 -11.78 -0.10
N ASN A 62 1.71 -11.68 1.13
CA ASN A 62 2.03 -12.64 2.20
C ASN A 62 1.40 -14.01 2.00
N LEU A 63 0.49 -14.16 1.05
CA LEU A 63 -0.15 -15.44 0.75
C LEU A 63 0.71 -16.34 -0.12
N ILE A 64 1.79 -15.80 -0.70
CA ILE A 64 2.73 -16.55 -1.51
C ILE A 64 3.72 -17.27 -0.58
N GLU A 65 3.74 -18.60 -0.64
CA GLU A 65 4.57 -19.42 0.23
C GLU A 65 5.99 -19.63 -0.29
N ASP A 66 6.19 -19.61 -1.61
CA ASP A 66 7.50 -19.79 -2.22
C ASP A 66 8.32 -18.50 -2.09
N ASP A 67 9.49 -18.57 -1.45
CA ASP A 67 10.32 -17.39 -1.20
C ASP A 67 10.75 -16.68 -2.48
N GLU A 68 11.15 -17.43 -3.50
CA GLU A 68 11.58 -16.84 -4.76
C GLU A 68 10.43 -16.08 -5.43
N GLU A 69 9.25 -16.71 -5.49
CA GLU A 69 8.07 -16.10 -6.06
C GLU A 69 7.61 -14.90 -5.24
N TYR A 70 7.69 -14.98 -3.91
CA TYR A 70 7.34 -13.88 -3.01
C TYR A 70 8.12 -12.61 -3.31
N TYR A 71 9.44 -12.73 -3.50
CA TYR A 71 10.27 -11.58 -3.81
C TYR A 71 10.16 -11.13 -5.27
N ASN A 72 9.92 -12.06 -6.19
CA ASN A 72 9.83 -11.74 -7.62
C ASN A 72 8.50 -11.10 -8.02
N THR A 73 7.45 -11.29 -7.22
CA THR A 73 6.12 -10.75 -7.52
C THR A 73 5.79 -9.48 -6.75
N CYS A 74 6.74 -8.92 -6.01
CA CYS A 74 6.51 -7.69 -5.27
C CYS A 74 6.21 -6.52 -6.22
N CYS A 75 5.44 -5.56 -5.73
CA CYS A 75 5.11 -4.35 -6.46
C CYS A 75 5.94 -3.20 -5.91
N GLU A 76 6.73 -2.56 -6.75
CA GLU A 76 7.55 -1.41 -6.34
C GLU A 76 6.95 -0.13 -6.92
N VAL A 77 6.69 0.83 -6.06
CA VAL A 77 6.05 2.09 -6.42
C VAL A 77 6.76 3.25 -5.74
N ASP A 78 6.76 4.42 -6.37
CA ASP A 78 7.28 5.64 -5.75
C ASP A 78 6.52 5.93 -4.45
N THR A 79 7.25 6.20 -3.36
CA THR A 79 6.65 6.35 -2.04
C THR A 79 5.67 7.53 -1.98
N LYS A 80 6.05 8.67 -2.52
CA LYS A 80 5.19 9.86 -2.50
C LYS A 80 3.94 9.67 -3.36
N GLU A 81 4.10 9.06 -4.52
CA GLU A 81 2.96 8.77 -5.40
C GLU A 81 2.00 7.78 -4.76
N LEU A 82 2.55 6.76 -4.10
CA LEU A 82 1.72 5.79 -3.40
C LEU A 82 0.96 6.43 -2.25
N ARG A 83 1.61 7.32 -1.50
CA ARG A 83 0.95 8.03 -0.40
C ARG A 83 -0.23 8.86 -0.92
N GLN A 84 -0.05 9.53 -2.04
CA GLN A 84 -1.13 10.28 -2.68
C GLN A 84 -2.25 9.35 -3.17
N LEU A 85 -1.87 8.23 -3.76
CA LEU A 85 -2.83 7.24 -4.22
C LEU A 85 -3.67 6.69 -3.05
N ILE A 86 -3.05 6.49 -1.90
CA ILE A 86 -3.76 6.02 -0.71
C ILE A 86 -4.83 7.03 -0.28
N ASP A 87 -4.51 8.34 -0.30
CA ASP A 87 -5.49 9.38 0.01
C ASP A 87 -6.67 9.36 -0.97
N GLU A 88 -6.37 9.31 -2.26
CA GLU A 88 -7.40 9.28 -3.30
C GLU A 88 -8.26 8.03 -3.20
N TRP A 89 -7.64 6.88 -2.93
CA TRP A 89 -8.33 5.62 -2.77
C TRP A 89 -9.28 5.66 -1.57
N CYS A 90 -8.80 6.12 -0.42
CA CYS A 90 -9.62 6.20 0.78
C CYS A 90 -10.80 7.15 0.61
N ASP A 91 -10.58 8.28 -0.04
CA ASP A 91 -11.64 9.24 -0.34
C ASP A 91 -12.70 8.65 -1.25
N LYS A 92 -12.30 7.92 -2.27
CA LYS A 92 -13.23 7.25 -3.18
C LYS A 92 -14.04 6.16 -2.48
N VAL A 93 -13.41 5.40 -1.59
CA VAL A 93 -14.10 4.37 -0.82
C VAL A 93 -15.15 4.99 0.10
N ARG A 94 -14.82 6.09 0.77
CA ARG A 94 -15.78 6.80 1.63
C ARG A 94 -16.95 7.33 0.82
N GLU A 95 -16.66 7.92 -0.33
CA GLU A 95 -17.68 8.46 -1.22
C GLU A 95 -18.60 7.37 -1.74
N PHE A 96 -18.03 6.23 -2.14
CA PHE A 96 -18.80 5.07 -2.57
C PHE A 96 -19.73 4.55 -1.46
N LYS A 97 -19.20 4.42 -0.25
CA LYS A 97 -19.99 3.97 0.90
C LYS A 97 -21.12 4.94 1.23
N LYS A 98 -20.85 6.25 1.13
CA LYS A 98 -21.84 7.28 1.39
C LYS A 98 -22.98 7.23 0.38
N GLU A 99 -22.67 7.03 -0.91
CA GLU A 99 -23.69 6.93 -1.96
C GLU A 99 -24.53 5.66 -1.88
N HIS A 100 -23.95 4.56 -1.41
CA HIS A 100 -24.60 3.26 -1.38
C HIS A 100 -25.09 2.86 0.03
N HIS A 101 -24.96 3.77 0.96
CA HIS A 101 -25.39 3.54 2.34
C HIS A 101 -26.85 4.00 2.51
N ASN A 102 -27.70 3.10 2.95
CA ASN A 102 -29.09 3.41 3.22
C ASN A 102 -29.41 3.19 4.69
#